data_b314b651d10545649fba2683455ad9bb
#
_entry.id   b314b651d10545649fba2683455ad9bb
#
_cell.length_a   1.000
_cell.length_b   1.000
_cell.length_c   1.000
_cell.angle_alpha   90.00
_cell.angle_beta   90.00
_cell.angle_gamma   90.00
#
_symmetry.space_group_name_H-M   'P 1'
#
loop_
_entity.id
_entity.type
_entity.pdbx_description
1 polymer ?
#
loop_
_entity_poly.entity_id
_entity_poly.type
_entity_poly.pdbx_seq_one_letter_code
_entity_poly.pdbx_strand_id
1 'polypeptide(L)'
;MIETPAISPEHKNFASQLITELPKVSIHEYLPTQTDDGSQVASREQLAKHIQSTVRRYHEDNVVYLELRVVVEDFCTDDFVLADAFATALDAVAAEGIQARLLVCARADGAAVSELTELAVQAQGDPNFAGMVFILGGDAAWNAVGSALSAACTKLRENYLPFAIDGAAGIDAVGAAVQLGALRLGRPLALVDDFSADITGIVPGKISSWVRDRGITAEMTPLWDLADESLGEAAVDELPDHPLPLLQQLGFRCTISAGQLHAGSCSDVMNSLTETFGYGLEEFFDLTAKTVTASFLSEPERQQLLETQILPRYEKLADAELRQPEGTNESEEAEEAGETGAVTEDGSAGQNVD
;
A
#
# COMPACT_ATOMS: atom_id res chain seq x y z
N MET A 1 2.24 31.06 0.62
CA MET A 1 1.27 29.95 0.73
C MET A 1 0.46 30.03 -0.55
N ILE A 2 0.59 29.04 -1.41
CA ILE A 2 -0.25 28.89 -2.59
C ILE A 2 -1.43 28.06 -2.09
N GLU A 3 -2.60 28.67 -1.96
CA GLU A 3 -3.83 27.92 -1.63
C GLU A 3 -4.10 26.96 -2.80
N THR A 4 -4.09 25.67 -2.50
CA THR A 4 -4.53 24.64 -3.45
C THR A 4 -6.05 24.86 -3.66
N PRO A 5 -6.55 24.99 -4.88
CA PRO A 5 -7.98 25.20 -5.12
C PRO A 5 -8.77 24.01 -4.57
N ALA A 6 -9.82 24.28 -3.78
CA ALA A 6 -10.67 23.25 -3.22
C ALA A 6 -11.34 22.46 -4.35
N ILE A 7 -11.11 21.16 -4.40
CA ILE A 7 -11.74 20.24 -5.37
C ILE A 7 -13.25 20.27 -5.18
N SER A 8 -14.02 20.45 -6.25
CA SER A 8 -15.48 20.53 -6.16
C SER A 8 -16.09 19.19 -5.70
N PRO A 9 -17.27 19.18 -5.02
CA PRO A 9 -17.93 17.96 -4.59
C PRO A 9 -18.23 16.97 -5.73
N GLU A 10 -18.47 17.45 -6.94
CA GLU A 10 -18.73 16.62 -8.11
C GLU A 10 -17.47 15.92 -8.61
N HIS A 11 -16.33 16.58 -8.59
CA HIS A 11 -15.03 15.97 -8.89
C HIS A 11 -14.63 14.93 -7.85
N LYS A 12 -14.93 15.16 -6.56
CA LYS A 12 -14.70 14.17 -5.50
C LYS A 12 -15.51 12.90 -5.69
N ASN A 13 -16.79 13.01 -6.03
CA ASN A 13 -17.66 11.86 -6.29
C ASN A 13 -17.20 11.06 -7.52
N PHE A 14 -16.75 11.72 -8.56
CA PHE A 14 -16.26 11.06 -9.76
C PHE A 14 -14.93 10.34 -9.53
N ALA A 15 -13.98 11.00 -8.88
CA ALA A 15 -12.71 10.37 -8.49
C ALA A 15 -12.93 9.12 -7.63
N SER A 16 -13.85 9.18 -6.67
CA SER A 16 -14.17 8.02 -5.81
C SER A 16 -14.82 6.86 -6.58
N GLN A 17 -15.68 7.13 -7.57
CA GLN A 17 -16.25 6.09 -8.45
C GLN A 17 -15.17 5.45 -9.32
N LEU A 18 -14.27 6.26 -9.90
CA LEU A 18 -13.13 5.77 -10.67
C LEU A 18 -12.26 4.84 -9.83
N ILE A 19 -11.92 5.23 -8.60
CA ILE A 19 -11.09 4.44 -7.70
C ILE A 19 -11.70 3.08 -7.41
N THR A 20 -13.01 2.96 -7.22
CA THR A 20 -13.67 1.66 -7.02
C THR A 20 -13.57 0.75 -8.24
N GLU A 21 -13.53 1.32 -9.45
CA GLU A 21 -13.41 0.56 -10.69
C GLU A 21 -11.97 0.21 -11.07
N LEU A 22 -10.97 0.87 -10.47
CA LEU A 22 -9.55 0.59 -10.72
C LEU A 22 -9.19 -0.85 -10.36
N PRO A 23 -8.49 -1.57 -11.25
CA PRO A 23 -7.88 -2.85 -10.88
C PRO A 23 -6.72 -2.59 -9.93
N LYS A 24 -6.79 -3.17 -8.75
CA LYS A 24 -5.79 -2.99 -7.69
C LYS A 24 -4.91 -4.22 -7.57
N VAL A 25 -3.67 -4.00 -7.18
CA VAL A 25 -2.70 -5.04 -6.82
C VAL A 25 -2.21 -4.73 -5.41
N SER A 26 -2.29 -5.70 -4.51
CA SER A 26 -1.83 -5.52 -3.14
C SER A 26 -0.91 -6.65 -2.69
N ILE A 27 0.22 -6.28 -2.08
CA ILE A 27 1.30 -7.21 -1.70
C ILE A 27 1.72 -7.09 -0.23
N HIS A 28 1.00 -6.25 0.54
CA HIS A 28 1.26 -6.03 1.97
C HIS A 28 -0.05 -6.04 2.76
N GLU A 29 -0.70 -7.21 2.81
CA GLU A 29 -2.00 -7.34 3.47
C GLU A 29 -1.97 -8.46 4.50
N TYR A 30 -2.15 -8.12 5.77
CA TYR A 30 -2.15 -9.08 6.86
C TYR A 30 -3.53 -9.69 7.10
N LEU A 31 -3.56 -11.02 7.29
CA LEU A 31 -4.74 -11.69 7.81
C LEU A 31 -4.96 -11.28 9.28
N PRO A 32 -6.12 -10.71 9.64
CA PRO A 32 -6.43 -10.42 11.03
C PRO A 32 -6.43 -11.68 11.90
N THR A 33 -6.01 -11.56 13.16
CA THR A 33 -6.00 -12.69 14.11
C THR A 33 -7.39 -13.09 14.60
N GLN A 34 -8.38 -12.21 14.42
CA GLN A 34 -9.78 -12.41 14.77
C GLN A 34 -10.66 -12.20 13.54
N THR A 35 -11.79 -12.87 13.53
CA THR A 35 -12.85 -12.63 12.54
C THR A 35 -13.56 -11.30 12.79
N ASP A 36 -14.36 -10.82 11.82
CA ASP A 36 -15.08 -9.53 11.91
C ASP A 36 -16.02 -9.43 13.12
N ASP A 37 -16.51 -10.56 13.65
CA ASP A 37 -17.32 -10.61 14.87
C ASP A 37 -16.50 -10.72 16.16
N GLY A 38 -15.17 -10.63 16.07
CA GLY A 38 -14.24 -10.71 17.20
C GLY A 38 -13.97 -12.15 17.68
N SER A 39 -14.43 -13.16 16.94
CA SER A 39 -14.20 -14.56 17.33
C SER A 39 -12.75 -14.97 17.09
N GLN A 40 -12.21 -15.78 17.99
CA GLN A 40 -10.90 -16.40 17.85
C GLN A 40 -10.92 -17.48 16.75
N VAL A 41 -9.84 -17.53 15.97
CA VAL A 41 -9.63 -18.55 14.94
C VAL A 41 -8.66 -19.59 15.52
N ALA A 42 -9.14 -20.80 15.82
CA ALA A 42 -8.40 -21.82 16.53
C ALA A 42 -8.55 -23.24 15.94
N SER A 43 -9.05 -23.35 14.71
CA SER A 43 -9.16 -24.65 14.03
C SER A 43 -8.88 -24.51 12.53
N ARG A 44 -8.61 -25.65 11.89
CA ARG A 44 -8.39 -25.74 10.44
C ARG A 44 -9.54 -25.12 9.64
N GLU A 45 -10.78 -25.48 9.96
CA GLU A 45 -11.97 -25.01 9.24
C GLU A 45 -12.21 -23.52 9.43
N GLN A 46 -11.95 -23.03 10.66
CA GLN A 46 -12.07 -21.59 10.95
C GLN A 46 -11.00 -20.78 10.21
N LEU A 47 -9.73 -21.23 10.21
CA LEU A 47 -8.65 -20.57 9.49
C LEU A 47 -8.92 -20.54 7.98
N ALA A 48 -9.31 -21.66 7.40
CA ALA A 48 -9.63 -21.73 5.98
C ALA A 48 -10.77 -20.78 5.61
N LYS A 49 -11.85 -20.77 6.38
CA LYS A 49 -12.99 -19.88 6.16
C LYS A 49 -12.60 -18.40 6.33
N HIS A 50 -11.76 -18.09 7.32
CA HIS A 50 -11.32 -16.73 7.59
C HIS A 50 -10.47 -16.19 6.44
N ILE A 51 -9.50 -16.97 5.94
CA ILE A 51 -8.70 -16.64 4.75
C ILE A 51 -9.59 -16.40 3.54
N GLN A 52 -10.49 -17.34 3.24
CA GLN A 52 -11.40 -17.24 2.08
C GLN A 52 -12.31 -16.01 2.16
N SER A 53 -12.83 -15.67 3.35
CA SER A 53 -13.65 -14.47 3.52
C SER A 53 -12.82 -13.19 3.33
N THR A 54 -11.59 -13.18 3.82
CA THR A 54 -10.65 -12.06 3.67
C THR A 54 -10.29 -11.86 2.19
N VAL A 55 -9.88 -12.91 1.48
CA VAL A 55 -9.57 -12.83 0.04
C VAL A 55 -10.77 -12.34 -0.77
N ARG A 56 -11.99 -12.79 -0.43
CA ARG A 56 -13.22 -12.30 -1.08
C ARG A 56 -13.43 -10.80 -0.90
N ARG A 57 -13.17 -10.24 0.28
CA ARG A 57 -13.30 -8.80 0.53
C ARG A 57 -12.33 -7.98 -0.33
N TYR A 58 -11.10 -8.46 -0.53
CA TYR A 58 -10.17 -7.82 -1.46
C TYR A 58 -10.66 -7.91 -2.92
N HIS A 59 -11.24 -9.05 -3.30
CA HIS A 59 -11.86 -9.19 -4.63
C HIS A 59 -13.04 -8.21 -4.82
N GLU A 60 -13.89 -8.04 -3.81
CA GLU A 60 -14.99 -7.08 -3.81
C GLU A 60 -14.51 -5.62 -3.92
N ASP A 61 -13.30 -5.31 -3.42
CA ASP A 61 -12.60 -4.03 -3.61
C ASP A 61 -11.82 -3.94 -4.94
N ASN A 62 -12.13 -4.85 -5.89
CA ASN A 62 -11.50 -4.90 -7.21
C ASN A 62 -9.97 -5.14 -7.19
N VAL A 63 -9.47 -5.82 -6.16
CA VAL A 63 -8.09 -6.34 -6.14
C VAL A 63 -8.03 -7.55 -7.07
N VAL A 64 -7.16 -7.51 -8.08
CA VAL A 64 -7.01 -8.57 -9.07
C VAL A 64 -5.84 -9.50 -8.76
N TYR A 65 -4.86 -9.03 -7.99
CA TYR A 65 -3.77 -9.82 -7.45
C TYR A 65 -3.49 -9.44 -6.00
N LEU A 66 -3.35 -10.46 -5.16
CA LEU A 66 -3.15 -10.32 -3.72
C LEU A 66 -2.01 -11.23 -3.22
N GLU A 67 -1.09 -10.69 -2.43
CA GLU A 67 -0.19 -11.48 -1.58
C GLU A 67 -0.63 -11.32 -0.12
N LEU A 68 -1.31 -12.35 0.40
CA LEU A 68 -1.85 -12.34 1.76
C LEU A 68 -0.79 -12.79 2.76
N ARG A 69 -0.46 -11.95 3.72
CA ARG A 69 0.47 -12.21 4.82
C ARG A 69 -0.24 -12.92 5.95
N VAL A 70 0.21 -14.12 6.28
CA VAL A 70 -0.37 -14.91 7.36
C VAL A 70 0.69 -15.27 8.39
N VAL A 71 0.52 -14.76 9.61
CA VAL A 71 1.32 -15.16 10.80
C VAL A 71 0.71 -16.44 11.33
N VAL A 72 1.07 -17.57 10.73
CA VAL A 72 0.39 -18.87 10.98
C VAL A 72 0.50 -19.32 12.42
N GLU A 73 1.57 -18.91 13.14
CA GLU A 73 1.75 -19.20 14.55
C GLU A 73 0.66 -18.62 15.47
N ASP A 74 0.00 -17.52 15.05
CA ASP A 74 -1.11 -16.90 15.80
C ASP A 74 -2.39 -17.73 15.82
N PHE A 75 -2.50 -18.71 14.94
CA PHE A 75 -3.65 -19.59 14.80
C PHE A 75 -3.40 -20.99 15.35
N CYS A 76 -2.17 -21.26 15.85
CA CYS A 76 -1.81 -22.55 16.38
C CYS A 76 -2.42 -22.78 17.77
N THR A 77 -2.75 -24.06 18.02
CA THR A 77 -3.19 -24.57 19.34
C THR A 77 -2.47 -25.88 19.61
N ASP A 78 -2.70 -26.52 20.78
CA ASP A 78 -2.13 -27.82 21.10
C ASP A 78 -2.52 -28.92 20.07
N ASP A 79 -3.72 -28.81 19.48
CA ASP A 79 -4.27 -29.74 18.51
C ASP A 79 -4.16 -29.28 17.05
N PHE A 80 -3.72 -28.04 16.79
CA PHE A 80 -3.55 -27.46 15.47
C PHE A 80 -2.15 -26.86 15.33
N VAL A 81 -1.21 -27.71 14.91
CA VAL A 81 0.23 -27.39 14.90
C VAL A 81 0.63 -26.54 13.69
N LEU A 82 1.82 -25.96 13.75
CA LEU A 82 2.36 -25.00 12.79
C LEU A 82 2.32 -25.49 11.34
N ALA A 83 2.73 -26.74 11.09
CA ALA A 83 2.72 -27.33 9.75
C ALA A 83 1.29 -27.48 9.19
N ASP A 84 0.32 -27.81 10.05
CA ASP A 84 -1.09 -27.91 9.66
C ASP A 84 -1.71 -26.55 9.38
N ALA A 85 -1.36 -25.53 10.18
CA ALA A 85 -1.80 -24.15 9.97
C ALA A 85 -1.21 -23.58 8.67
N PHE A 86 0.07 -23.84 8.39
CA PHE A 86 0.72 -23.47 7.14
C PHE A 86 0.04 -24.13 5.92
N ALA A 87 -0.14 -25.45 5.95
CA ALA A 87 -0.80 -26.19 4.86
C ALA A 87 -2.23 -25.70 4.64
N THR A 88 -2.98 -25.41 5.72
CA THR A 88 -4.33 -24.87 5.65
C THR A 88 -4.35 -23.48 4.99
N ALA A 89 -3.40 -22.60 5.35
CA ALA A 89 -3.32 -21.27 4.77
C ALA A 89 -2.96 -21.34 3.28
N LEU A 90 -2.05 -22.24 2.90
CA LEU A 90 -1.63 -22.45 1.51
C LEU A 90 -2.79 -22.94 0.62
N ASP A 91 -3.59 -23.87 1.12
CA ASP A 91 -4.74 -24.40 0.40
C ASP A 91 -5.90 -23.38 0.32
N ALA A 92 -6.10 -22.60 1.39
CA ALA A 92 -7.26 -21.73 1.53
C ALA A 92 -7.12 -20.38 0.80
N VAL A 93 -5.89 -19.95 0.45
CA VAL A 93 -5.66 -18.64 -0.19
C VAL A 93 -6.20 -18.60 -1.63
N ALA A 94 -6.31 -19.76 -2.29
CA ALA A 94 -6.89 -19.86 -3.62
C ALA A 94 -8.39 -19.53 -3.60
N ALA A 95 -8.81 -18.57 -4.44
CA ALA A 95 -10.20 -18.15 -4.55
C ALA A 95 -10.56 -17.85 -6.02
N GLU A 96 -11.85 -18.01 -6.36
CA GLU A 96 -12.34 -17.64 -7.69
C GLU A 96 -12.38 -16.10 -7.86
N GLY A 97 -12.03 -15.65 -9.05
CA GLY A 97 -12.14 -14.23 -9.45
C GLY A 97 -10.94 -13.35 -9.07
N ILE A 98 -10.05 -13.83 -8.23
CA ILE A 98 -8.83 -13.12 -7.81
C ILE A 98 -7.64 -14.08 -7.82
N GLN A 99 -6.49 -13.63 -8.28
CA GLN A 99 -5.23 -14.36 -8.10
C GLN A 99 -4.64 -13.98 -6.74
N ALA A 100 -4.74 -14.87 -5.76
CA ALA A 100 -4.19 -14.67 -4.44
C ALA A 100 -3.11 -15.70 -4.11
N ARG A 101 -2.07 -15.29 -3.38
CA ARG A 101 -0.96 -16.12 -2.92
C ARG A 101 -0.64 -15.89 -1.47
N LEU A 102 -0.16 -16.92 -0.81
CA LEU A 102 0.30 -16.88 0.57
C LEU A 102 1.70 -16.30 0.68
N LEU A 103 1.86 -15.29 1.51
CA LEU A 103 3.12 -14.91 2.14
C LEU A 103 3.10 -15.41 3.58
N VAL A 104 3.88 -16.44 3.88
CA VAL A 104 4.00 -16.90 5.26
C VAL A 104 4.88 -15.96 6.07
N CYS A 105 4.38 -15.53 7.23
CA CYS A 105 5.08 -14.61 8.10
C CYS A 105 5.68 -15.33 9.32
N ALA A 106 6.89 -14.96 9.70
CA ALA A 106 7.55 -15.37 10.92
C ALA A 106 8.03 -14.16 11.71
N ARG A 107 7.79 -14.12 13.03
CA ARG A 107 8.42 -13.14 13.91
C ARG A 107 9.92 -13.43 13.98
N ALA A 108 10.74 -12.43 13.71
CA ALA A 108 12.19 -12.59 13.54
C ALA A 108 12.92 -13.15 14.78
N ASP A 109 12.36 -12.92 15.97
CA ASP A 109 12.81 -13.44 17.26
C ASP A 109 12.05 -14.69 17.72
N GLY A 110 11.08 -15.16 16.91
CA GLY A 110 10.21 -16.29 17.22
C GLY A 110 10.89 -17.64 17.08
N ALA A 111 10.45 -18.61 17.89
CA ALA A 111 10.92 -19.99 17.81
C ALA A 111 10.54 -20.69 16.48
N ALA A 112 9.50 -20.18 15.79
CA ALA A 112 8.96 -20.75 14.55
C ALA A 112 9.81 -20.45 13.30
N VAL A 113 10.76 -19.50 13.36
CA VAL A 113 11.55 -19.05 12.18
C VAL A 113 12.15 -20.20 11.40
N SER A 114 12.82 -21.14 12.08
CA SER A 114 13.50 -22.25 11.42
C SER A 114 12.51 -23.23 10.78
N GLU A 115 11.44 -23.60 11.49
CA GLU A 115 10.41 -24.52 10.98
C GLU A 115 9.65 -23.91 9.81
N LEU A 116 9.22 -22.64 9.91
CA LEU A 116 8.55 -21.95 8.81
C LEU A 116 9.45 -21.80 7.59
N THR A 117 10.75 -21.59 7.78
CA THR A 117 11.71 -21.55 6.66
C THR A 117 11.79 -22.89 5.94
N GLU A 118 11.81 -24.03 6.68
CA GLU A 118 11.78 -25.36 6.08
C GLU A 118 10.47 -25.60 5.31
N LEU A 119 9.32 -25.24 5.88
CA LEU A 119 8.02 -25.36 5.22
C LEU A 119 7.94 -24.48 3.98
N ALA A 120 8.45 -23.26 4.03
CA ALA A 120 8.54 -22.37 2.86
C ALA A 120 9.39 -22.96 1.72
N VAL A 121 10.53 -23.57 2.04
CA VAL A 121 11.37 -24.27 1.05
C VAL A 121 10.64 -25.47 0.44
N GLN A 122 9.87 -26.22 1.25
CA GLN A 122 9.07 -27.34 0.76
C GLN A 122 7.89 -26.90 -0.14
N ALA A 123 7.34 -25.71 0.11
CA ALA A 123 6.25 -25.13 -0.69
C ALA A 123 6.74 -24.48 -1.99
N GLN A 124 8.04 -24.49 -2.26
CA GLN A 124 8.58 -23.92 -3.49
C GLN A 124 7.95 -24.57 -4.73
N GLY A 125 7.43 -23.72 -5.63
CA GLY A 125 6.75 -24.18 -6.86
C GLY A 125 5.25 -24.43 -6.68
N ASP A 126 4.70 -24.32 -5.48
CA ASP A 126 3.26 -24.30 -5.28
C ASP A 126 2.67 -23.00 -5.86
N PRO A 127 1.63 -23.06 -6.73
CA PRO A 127 1.07 -21.86 -7.34
C PRO A 127 0.41 -20.90 -6.36
N ASN A 128 0.06 -21.36 -5.16
CA ASN A 128 -0.55 -20.58 -4.11
C ASN A 128 0.49 -19.93 -3.17
N PHE A 129 1.78 -20.25 -3.33
CA PHE A 129 2.85 -19.75 -2.48
C PHE A 129 3.62 -18.62 -3.17
N ALA A 130 3.79 -17.47 -2.49
CA ALA A 130 4.57 -16.35 -3.00
C ALA A 130 5.98 -16.29 -2.40
N GLY A 131 6.11 -16.51 -1.09
CA GLY A 131 7.38 -16.36 -0.39
C GLY A 131 7.21 -16.18 1.12
N MET A 132 8.18 -15.53 1.74
CA MET A 132 8.21 -15.38 3.20
C MET A 132 8.39 -13.92 3.62
N VAL A 133 7.85 -13.58 4.79
CA VAL A 133 8.05 -12.27 5.43
C VAL A 133 8.61 -12.50 6.84
N PHE A 134 9.66 -11.76 7.18
CA PHE A 134 10.14 -11.70 8.56
C PHE A 134 9.66 -10.39 9.19
N ILE A 135 8.97 -10.49 10.33
CA ILE A 135 8.44 -9.34 11.07
C ILE A 135 9.42 -9.01 12.20
N LEU A 136 9.92 -7.79 12.20
CA LEU A 136 10.73 -7.24 13.28
C LEU A 136 9.83 -6.64 14.35
N GLY A 137 10.16 -6.86 15.61
CA GLY A 137 9.38 -6.36 16.77
C GLY A 137 9.85 -4.99 17.28
N GLY A 138 10.14 -4.01 16.40
CA GLY A 138 10.66 -2.69 16.76
C GLY A 138 12.19 -2.64 16.95
N ASP A 139 12.74 -1.47 17.33
CA ASP A 139 14.19 -1.21 17.39
C ASP A 139 14.99 -2.15 18.31
N ALA A 140 14.39 -2.55 19.42
CA ALA A 140 15.03 -3.47 20.35
C ALA A 140 15.23 -4.88 19.77
N ALA A 141 14.35 -5.31 18.86
CA ALA A 141 14.38 -6.62 18.26
C ALA A 141 15.52 -6.77 17.24
N TRP A 142 15.93 -5.68 16.60
CA TRP A 142 17.04 -5.74 15.63
C TRP A 142 18.35 -6.19 16.28
N ASN A 143 18.70 -5.61 17.44
CA ASN A 143 19.91 -6.00 18.17
C ASN A 143 19.84 -7.43 18.75
N ALA A 144 18.63 -7.99 18.86
CA ALA A 144 18.37 -9.36 19.28
C ALA A 144 18.18 -10.34 18.11
N VAL A 145 18.19 -9.83 16.86
CA VAL A 145 18.09 -10.66 15.65
C VAL A 145 19.28 -11.62 15.59
N GLY A 146 19.04 -12.79 16.10
CA GLY A 146 20.06 -13.81 16.30
C GLY A 146 20.46 -14.49 15.01
N SER A 147 21.38 -15.45 15.17
CA SER A 147 21.86 -16.34 14.12
C SER A 147 20.72 -17.06 13.35
N ALA A 148 19.54 -17.21 13.95
CA ALA A 148 18.39 -17.89 13.35
C ALA A 148 17.83 -17.15 12.13
N LEU A 149 17.57 -15.83 12.22
CA LEU A 149 17.10 -15.04 11.09
C LEU A 149 18.14 -15.00 9.96
N SER A 150 19.41 -14.77 10.29
CA SER A 150 20.48 -14.78 9.29
C SER A 150 20.60 -16.12 8.57
N ALA A 151 20.47 -17.23 9.29
CA ALA A 151 20.47 -18.58 8.72
C ALA A 151 19.23 -18.81 7.84
N ALA A 152 18.05 -18.36 8.27
CA ALA A 152 16.81 -18.44 7.52
C ALA A 152 16.91 -17.65 6.19
N CYS A 153 17.33 -16.39 6.25
CA CYS A 153 17.55 -15.57 5.05
C CYS A 153 18.58 -16.19 4.09
N THR A 154 19.66 -16.77 4.63
CA THR A 154 20.65 -17.47 3.81
C THR A 154 20.04 -18.69 3.14
N LYS A 155 19.27 -19.51 3.88
CA LYS A 155 18.60 -20.70 3.33
C LYS A 155 17.60 -20.34 2.24
N LEU A 156 16.78 -19.27 2.42
CA LEU A 156 15.84 -18.83 1.39
C LEU A 156 16.58 -18.41 0.10
N ARG A 157 17.68 -17.64 0.23
CA ARG A 157 18.48 -17.24 -0.93
C ARG A 157 19.14 -18.42 -1.66
N GLU A 158 19.65 -19.40 -0.91
CA GLU A 158 20.22 -20.63 -1.48
C GLU A 158 19.21 -21.46 -2.25
N ASN A 159 17.91 -21.33 -1.91
CA ASN A 159 16.79 -21.98 -2.58
C ASN A 159 16.06 -21.04 -3.57
N TYR A 160 16.58 -19.85 -3.86
CA TYR A 160 15.96 -18.85 -4.75
C TYR A 160 14.55 -18.44 -4.36
N LEU A 161 14.23 -18.50 -3.06
CA LEU A 161 12.94 -18.05 -2.53
C LEU A 161 13.01 -16.58 -2.14
N PRO A 162 12.09 -15.75 -2.64
CA PRO A 162 12.03 -14.35 -2.27
C PRO A 162 11.51 -14.16 -0.85
N PHE A 163 11.98 -13.09 -0.19
CA PHE A 163 11.44 -12.69 1.09
C PHE A 163 11.43 -11.17 1.27
N ALA A 164 10.55 -10.71 2.14
CA ALA A 164 10.47 -9.35 2.63
C ALA A 164 10.84 -9.28 4.11
N ILE A 165 11.22 -8.09 4.58
CA ILE A 165 11.38 -7.78 6.01
C ILE A 165 10.48 -6.60 6.33
N ASP A 166 9.64 -6.74 7.35
CA ASP A 166 8.66 -5.75 7.82
C ASP A 166 8.99 -5.27 9.24
N GLY A 167 8.66 -4.01 9.54
CA GLY A 167 8.83 -3.43 10.86
C GLY A 167 10.26 -2.99 11.18
N ALA A 168 11.05 -2.65 10.17
CA ALA A 168 12.36 -2.02 10.33
C ALA A 168 12.18 -0.54 10.71
N ALA A 169 11.98 -0.26 12.01
CA ALA A 169 11.57 1.05 12.53
C ALA A 169 12.66 2.12 12.40
N GLY A 170 13.95 1.77 12.42
CA GLY A 170 15.07 2.72 12.30
C GLY A 170 15.92 2.48 11.07
N ILE A 171 16.69 3.49 10.64
CA ILE A 171 17.53 3.41 9.44
C ILE A 171 18.59 2.30 9.51
N ASP A 172 19.14 2.02 10.69
CA ASP A 172 20.08 0.91 10.89
C ASP A 172 19.41 -0.44 10.69
N ALA A 173 18.15 -0.60 11.13
CA ALA A 173 17.35 -1.80 10.90
C ALA A 173 17.03 -1.98 9.41
N VAL A 174 16.71 -0.89 8.70
CA VAL A 174 16.56 -0.89 7.23
C VAL A 174 17.86 -1.34 6.56
N GLY A 175 19.00 -0.76 6.96
CA GLY A 175 20.32 -1.12 6.42
C GLY A 175 20.63 -2.59 6.60
N ALA A 176 20.28 -3.13 7.73
CA ALA A 176 20.52 -4.53 8.05
C ALA A 176 19.54 -5.47 7.32
N ALA A 177 18.27 -5.12 7.15
CA ALA A 177 17.32 -5.86 6.32
C ALA A 177 17.84 -5.98 4.87
N VAL A 178 18.40 -4.88 4.34
CA VAL A 178 19.07 -4.85 3.03
C VAL A 178 20.28 -5.80 2.99
N GLN A 179 21.12 -5.82 4.03
CA GLN A 179 22.29 -6.71 4.11
C GLN A 179 21.90 -8.19 4.20
N LEU A 180 20.77 -8.51 4.81
CA LEU A 180 20.21 -9.88 4.81
C LEU A 180 19.71 -10.30 3.43
N GLY A 181 19.49 -9.37 2.51
CA GLY A 181 19.06 -9.63 1.15
C GLY A 181 17.55 -9.55 0.94
N ALA A 182 16.83 -8.80 1.76
CA ALA A 182 15.43 -8.52 1.54
C ALA A 182 15.21 -7.87 0.17
N LEU A 183 14.20 -8.33 -0.56
CA LEU A 183 13.80 -7.75 -1.85
C LEU A 183 12.77 -6.65 -1.67
N ARG A 184 12.06 -6.66 -0.55
CA ARG A 184 11.04 -5.69 -0.17
C ARG A 184 11.18 -5.37 1.31
N LEU A 185 10.88 -4.14 1.64
CA LEU A 185 10.90 -3.59 2.99
C LEU A 185 9.47 -3.13 3.32
N GLY A 186 8.89 -3.71 4.34
CA GLY A 186 7.57 -3.30 4.83
C GLY A 186 7.71 -2.06 5.71
N ARG A 187 6.97 -1.02 5.36
CA ARG A 187 6.85 0.24 6.11
C ARG A 187 8.19 0.90 6.47
N PRO A 188 9.13 1.07 5.49
CA PRO A 188 10.47 1.60 5.76
C PRO A 188 10.46 3.13 5.83
N LEU A 189 9.62 3.72 6.71
CA LEU A 189 9.43 5.17 6.82
C LEU A 189 10.73 5.87 7.22
N ALA A 190 11.57 5.22 8.03
CA ALA A 190 12.90 5.70 8.44
C ALA A 190 13.91 5.90 7.28
N LEU A 191 13.57 5.54 6.03
CA LEU A 191 14.42 5.87 4.88
C LEU A 191 14.72 7.36 4.77
N VAL A 192 13.80 8.23 5.21
CA VAL A 192 14.00 9.69 5.19
C VAL A 192 15.04 10.18 6.20
N ASP A 193 15.33 9.42 7.25
CA ASP A 193 16.32 9.76 8.27
C ASP A 193 17.76 9.70 7.73
N ASP A 194 17.96 8.99 6.62
CA ASP A 194 19.25 8.91 5.89
C ASP A 194 19.38 10.03 4.83
N PHE A 195 18.42 10.97 4.77
CA PHE A 195 18.47 12.06 3.81
C PHE A 195 19.25 13.25 4.36
N SER A 196 19.87 14.00 3.45
CA SER A 196 20.47 15.29 3.70
C SER A 196 19.94 16.32 2.71
N ALA A 197 20.03 17.61 3.05
CA ALA A 197 19.68 18.69 2.14
C ALA A 197 20.95 19.48 1.79
N ASP A 198 21.13 19.75 0.51
CA ASP A 198 22.18 20.64 0.00
C ASP A 198 21.59 21.68 -0.97
N ILE A 199 22.44 22.45 -1.64
CA ILE A 199 22.03 23.48 -2.60
C ILE A 199 21.35 22.92 -3.86
N THR A 200 21.44 21.62 -4.09
CA THR A 200 20.81 20.94 -5.23
C THR A 200 19.47 20.30 -4.86
N GLY A 201 19.14 20.23 -3.56
CA GLY A 201 17.90 19.65 -3.04
C GLY A 201 18.13 18.56 -1.99
N ILE A 202 17.20 17.62 -1.90
CA ILE A 202 17.26 16.49 -0.98
C ILE A 202 18.11 15.37 -1.61
N VAL A 203 19.09 14.91 -0.86
CA VAL A 203 20.04 13.88 -1.28
C VAL A 203 19.91 12.66 -0.37
N PRO A 204 19.50 11.50 -0.89
CA PRO A 204 19.50 10.25 -0.15
C PRO A 204 20.92 9.85 0.30
N GLY A 205 21.04 9.38 1.54
CA GLY A 205 22.29 8.89 2.08
C GLY A 205 22.68 7.50 1.56
N LYS A 206 23.57 6.82 2.24
CA LYS A 206 24.16 5.57 1.76
C LYS A 206 23.14 4.42 1.69
N ILE A 207 22.32 4.27 2.73
CA ILE A 207 21.34 3.16 2.83
C ILE A 207 20.20 3.40 1.86
N SER A 208 19.60 4.58 1.90
CA SER A 208 18.48 4.96 1.05
C SER A 208 18.87 5.01 -0.43
N SER A 209 20.04 5.52 -0.79
CA SER A 209 20.56 5.42 -2.18
C SER A 209 20.69 3.96 -2.62
N TRP A 210 21.19 3.07 -1.76
CA TRP A 210 21.29 1.65 -2.10
C TRP A 210 19.92 1.01 -2.36
N VAL A 211 18.93 1.30 -1.49
CA VAL A 211 17.53 0.84 -1.65
C VAL A 211 16.99 1.29 -3.00
N ARG A 212 17.09 2.59 -3.31
CA ARG A 212 16.61 3.17 -4.57
C ARG A 212 17.30 2.56 -5.78
N ASP A 213 18.65 2.59 -5.80
CA ASP A 213 19.46 2.22 -6.97
C ASP A 213 19.41 0.72 -7.28
N ARG A 214 19.08 -0.13 -6.31
CA ARG A 214 18.86 -1.56 -6.46
C ARG A 214 17.40 -1.94 -6.68
N GLY A 215 16.50 -0.96 -6.63
CA GLY A 215 15.07 -1.20 -6.80
C GLY A 215 14.48 -2.08 -5.70
N ILE A 216 15.05 -2.04 -4.48
CA ILE A 216 14.43 -2.68 -3.32
C ILE A 216 13.13 -1.91 -3.05
N THR A 217 12.03 -2.64 -2.94
CA THR A 217 10.72 -2.02 -2.86
C THR A 217 10.42 -1.52 -1.44
N ALA A 218 9.96 -0.29 -1.33
CA ALA A 218 9.35 0.28 -0.13
C ALA A 218 7.84 0.04 -0.17
N GLU A 219 7.36 -0.88 0.65
CA GLU A 219 5.94 -1.18 0.79
C GLU A 219 5.32 -0.24 1.82
N MET A 220 4.43 0.63 1.38
CA MET A 220 3.81 1.66 2.20
C MET A 220 2.37 1.30 2.49
N THR A 221 1.93 1.56 3.72
CA THR A 221 0.55 1.34 4.17
C THR A 221 0.00 2.63 4.79
N PRO A 222 -0.23 3.68 3.97
CA PRO A 222 -0.36 5.05 4.45
C PRO A 222 -1.38 5.29 5.55
N LEU A 223 -2.51 4.58 5.54
CA LEU A 223 -3.52 4.71 6.60
C LEU A 223 -3.17 3.90 7.85
N TRP A 224 -2.51 2.75 7.68
CA TRP A 224 -2.07 1.95 8.81
C TRP A 224 -0.82 2.52 9.48
N ASP A 225 0.01 3.25 8.73
CA ASP A 225 1.24 3.89 9.25
C ASP A 225 0.93 5.06 10.18
N LEU A 226 -0.30 5.60 10.12
CA LEU A 226 -0.71 6.72 10.98
C LEU A 226 -0.81 6.29 12.44
N ALA A 227 -0.11 7.00 13.32
CA ALA A 227 -0.10 6.78 14.76
C ALA A 227 0.24 5.33 15.18
N ASP A 228 0.98 4.59 14.35
CA ASP A 228 1.49 3.26 14.71
C ASP A 228 2.74 3.37 15.58
N GLU A 229 2.56 3.26 16.90
CA GLU A 229 3.65 3.34 17.89
C GLU A 229 4.75 2.30 17.64
N SER A 230 4.48 1.21 16.90
CA SER A 230 5.49 0.19 16.57
C SER A 230 6.59 0.70 15.63
N LEU A 231 6.33 1.81 14.93
CA LEU A 231 7.28 2.48 14.05
C LEU A 231 8.26 3.41 14.82
N GLY A 232 8.07 3.60 16.11
CA GLY A 232 8.95 4.41 16.97
C GLY A 232 9.04 5.86 16.50
N GLU A 233 10.25 6.39 16.34
CA GLU A 233 10.48 7.78 15.88
C GLU A 233 10.08 8.01 14.42
N ALA A 234 9.89 6.94 13.63
CA ALA A 234 9.44 7.04 12.24
C ALA A 234 7.91 7.06 12.11
N ALA A 235 7.15 6.96 13.21
CA ALA A 235 5.70 7.08 13.20
C ALA A 235 5.24 8.42 12.62
N VAL A 236 4.12 8.41 11.89
CA VAL A 236 3.54 9.59 11.25
C VAL A 236 2.18 9.87 11.88
N ASP A 237 1.97 11.09 12.34
CA ASP A 237 0.72 11.48 13.01
C ASP A 237 -0.39 11.82 12.01
N GLU A 238 -0.05 12.45 10.88
CA GLU A 238 -1.00 12.90 9.87
C GLU A 238 -0.55 12.50 8.46
N LEU A 239 -1.51 12.15 7.60
CA LEU A 239 -1.22 11.71 6.23
C LEU A 239 -0.43 12.73 5.38
N PRO A 240 -0.61 14.05 5.51
CA PRO A 240 0.22 15.04 4.79
C PRO A 240 1.72 14.93 5.08
N ASP A 241 2.11 14.40 6.22
CA ASP A 241 3.51 14.23 6.62
C ASP A 241 4.10 12.88 6.17
N HIS A 242 3.27 12.02 5.57
CA HIS A 242 3.70 10.70 5.13
C HIS A 242 4.75 10.78 4.01
N PRO A 243 5.88 10.04 4.11
CA PRO A 243 7.01 10.18 3.20
C PRO A 243 6.79 9.63 1.79
N LEU A 244 5.68 8.95 1.52
CA LEU A 244 5.39 8.33 0.22
C LEU A 244 5.59 9.28 -0.98
N PRO A 245 5.04 10.51 -1.01
CA PRO A 245 5.21 11.40 -2.17
C PRO A 245 6.67 11.79 -2.39
N LEU A 246 7.41 12.05 -1.31
CA LEU A 246 8.82 12.38 -1.37
C LEU A 246 9.66 11.22 -1.92
N LEU A 247 9.42 10.00 -1.42
CA LEU A 247 10.12 8.81 -1.88
C LEU A 247 9.85 8.54 -3.38
N GLN A 248 8.60 8.70 -3.83
CA GLN A 248 8.26 8.58 -5.26
C GLN A 248 8.99 9.63 -6.11
N GLN A 249 9.00 10.90 -5.69
CA GLN A 249 9.69 11.98 -6.40
C GLN A 249 11.21 11.74 -6.51
N LEU A 250 11.81 11.11 -5.49
CA LEU A 250 13.22 10.75 -5.49
C LEU A 250 13.52 9.43 -6.23
N GLY A 251 12.51 8.81 -6.86
CA GLY A 251 12.67 7.63 -7.72
C GLY A 251 12.74 6.32 -6.97
N PHE A 252 12.27 6.24 -5.72
CA PHE A 252 12.13 4.97 -5.03
C PHE A 252 10.99 4.14 -5.63
N ARG A 253 11.13 2.82 -5.58
CA ARG A 253 10.05 1.90 -5.92
C ARG A 253 9.13 1.78 -4.72
N CYS A 254 8.07 2.58 -4.70
CA CYS A 254 7.04 2.52 -3.68
C CYS A 254 5.83 1.71 -4.17
N THR A 255 5.18 1.00 -3.25
CA THR A 255 3.88 0.38 -3.44
C THR A 255 2.94 0.85 -2.36
N ILE A 256 1.63 0.75 -2.58
CA ILE A 256 0.62 1.06 -1.56
C ILE A 256 -0.23 -0.18 -1.27
N SER A 257 -0.63 -0.33 -0.03
CA SER A 257 -1.50 -1.39 0.47
C SER A 257 -2.33 -0.87 1.65
N ALA A 258 -3.41 -1.55 1.98
CA ALA A 258 -4.18 -1.23 3.19
C ALA A 258 -3.46 -1.70 4.46
N GLY A 259 -2.66 -2.76 4.35
CA GLY A 259 -1.91 -3.36 5.44
C GLY A 259 -2.77 -4.27 6.30
N GLN A 260 -3.86 -3.75 6.81
CA GLN A 260 -4.86 -4.50 7.57
C GLN A 260 -6.26 -3.99 7.25
N LEU A 261 -7.20 -4.90 7.08
CA LEU A 261 -8.59 -4.57 6.69
C LEU A 261 -9.31 -3.62 7.66
N HIS A 262 -8.92 -3.58 8.93
CA HIS A 262 -9.51 -2.65 9.89
C HIS A 262 -9.01 -1.21 9.73
N ALA A 263 -7.88 -1.01 9.04
CA ALA A 263 -7.37 0.32 8.69
C ALA A 263 -8.05 0.92 7.44
N GLY A 264 -8.84 0.10 6.72
CA GLY A 264 -9.55 0.48 5.51
C GLY A 264 -9.32 -0.51 4.36
N SER A 265 -9.97 -0.29 3.23
CA SER A 265 -9.77 -1.01 1.97
C SER A 265 -8.64 -0.37 1.15
N CYS A 266 -8.21 -1.04 0.08
CA CYS A 266 -7.29 -0.43 -0.89
C CYS A 266 -7.92 0.81 -1.55
N SER A 267 -9.23 0.79 -1.79
CA SER A 267 -9.97 1.98 -2.27
C SER A 267 -9.94 3.13 -1.28
N ASP A 268 -10.04 2.88 0.03
CA ASP A 268 -9.96 3.92 1.06
C ASP A 268 -8.56 4.57 1.08
N VAL A 269 -7.50 3.77 0.95
CA VAL A 269 -6.13 4.29 0.82
C VAL A 269 -6.01 5.20 -0.40
N MET A 270 -6.49 4.76 -1.58
CA MET A 270 -6.42 5.55 -2.80
C MET A 270 -7.23 6.85 -2.70
N ASN A 271 -8.45 6.80 -2.13
CA ASN A 271 -9.27 7.98 -1.88
C ASN A 271 -8.55 8.99 -0.98
N SER A 272 -7.95 8.52 0.11
CA SER A 272 -7.20 9.37 1.04
C SER A 272 -5.97 10.01 0.38
N LEU A 273 -5.27 9.29 -0.49
CA LEU A 273 -4.15 9.84 -1.28
C LEU A 273 -4.63 10.87 -2.30
N THR A 274 -5.79 10.66 -2.94
CA THR A 274 -6.39 11.65 -3.82
C THR A 274 -6.77 12.92 -3.07
N GLU A 275 -7.42 12.79 -1.91
CA GLU A 275 -7.86 13.93 -1.11
C GLU A 275 -6.69 14.73 -0.52
N THR A 276 -5.60 14.04 -0.12
CA THR A 276 -4.47 14.67 0.56
C THR A 276 -3.41 15.20 -0.39
N PHE A 277 -3.08 14.42 -1.42
CA PHE A 277 -1.95 14.71 -2.32
C PHE A 277 -2.37 14.97 -3.76
N GLY A 278 -3.66 14.83 -4.10
CA GLY A 278 -4.16 15.04 -5.45
C GLY A 278 -3.79 13.91 -6.41
N TYR A 279 -3.57 12.69 -5.91
CA TYR A 279 -3.26 11.55 -6.77
C TYR A 279 -4.43 11.23 -7.70
N GLY A 280 -4.11 10.96 -8.96
CA GLY A 280 -5.05 10.60 -10.02
C GLY A 280 -4.69 9.28 -10.70
N LEU A 281 -5.25 9.06 -11.89
CA LEU A 281 -5.06 7.83 -12.66
C LEU A 281 -3.59 7.54 -12.96
N GLU A 282 -2.79 8.56 -13.25
CA GLU A 282 -1.38 8.41 -13.61
C GLU A 282 -0.56 7.90 -12.43
N GLU A 283 -0.71 8.52 -11.25
CA GLU A 283 -0.01 8.11 -10.03
C GLU A 283 -0.44 6.70 -9.61
N PHE A 284 -1.73 6.39 -9.68
CA PHE A 284 -2.22 5.05 -9.33
C PHE A 284 -1.79 3.98 -10.34
N PHE A 285 -1.70 4.32 -11.62
CA PHE A 285 -1.12 3.41 -12.62
C PHE A 285 0.35 3.13 -12.33
N ASP A 286 1.15 4.16 -12.06
CA ASP A 286 2.57 4.03 -11.71
C ASP A 286 2.76 3.15 -10.46
N LEU A 287 1.99 3.41 -9.39
CA LEU A 287 2.02 2.60 -8.16
C LEU A 287 1.60 1.15 -8.43
N THR A 288 0.53 0.93 -9.20
CA THR A 288 0.04 -0.41 -9.54
C THR A 288 1.08 -1.18 -10.37
N ALA A 289 1.67 -0.56 -11.38
CA ALA A 289 2.70 -1.17 -12.21
C ALA A 289 3.97 -1.49 -11.39
N LYS A 290 4.37 -0.61 -10.49
CA LYS A 290 5.46 -0.86 -9.53
C LYS A 290 5.12 -2.01 -8.59
N THR A 291 3.86 -2.12 -8.14
CA THR A 291 3.41 -3.22 -7.28
C THR A 291 3.43 -4.56 -8.01
N VAL A 292 2.98 -4.61 -9.28
CA VAL A 292 3.14 -5.81 -10.13
C VAL A 292 4.62 -6.19 -10.25
N THR A 293 5.50 -5.22 -10.52
CA THR A 293 6.94 -5.46 -10.64
C THR A 293 7.56 -5.96 -9.33
N ALA A 294 7.07 -5.48 -8.19
CA ALA A 294 7.54 -5.85 -6.86
C ALA A 294 6.97 -7.18 -6.35
N SER A 295 5.89 -7.68 -6.94
CA SER A 295 5.28 -8.95 -6.54
C SER A 295 6.25 -10.11 -6.68
N PHE A 296 6.03 -11.17 -5.90
CA PHE A 296 6.84 -12.39 -6.00
C PHE A 296 6.35 -13.37 -7.08
N LEU A 297 5.56 -12.87 -8.03
CA LEU A 297 5.23 -13.56 -9.28
C LEU A 297 6.48 -13.76 -10.14
N SER A 298 6.47 -14.80 -10.97
CA SER A 298 7.45 -14.95 -12.05
C SER A 298 7.30 -13.85 -13.09
N GLU A 299 8.36 -13.56 -13.85
CA GLU A 299 8.30 -12.52 -14.89
C GLU A 299 7.19 -12.73 -15.93
N PRO A 300 6.95 -13.97 -16.44
CA PRO A 300 5.82 -14.18 -17.35
C PRO A 300 4.45 -13.91 -16.71
N GLU A 301 4.27 -14.22 -15.42
CA GLU A 301 3.02 -13.97 -14.70
C GLU A 301 2.81 -12.47 -14.46
N ARG A 302 3.87 -11.72 -14.10
CA ARG A 302 3.80 -10.26 -13.97
C ARG A 302 3.40 -9.59 -15.27
N GLN A 303 4.03 -10.01 -16.37
CA GLN A 303 3.72 -9.51 -17.69
C GLN A 303 2.26 -9.83 -18.08
N GLN A 304 1.84 -11.07 -17.88
CA GLN A 304 0.44 -11.47 -18.12
C GLN A 304 -0.54 -10.63 -17.30
N LEU A 305 -0.30 -10.45 -15.98
CA LEU A 305 -1.15 -9.66 -15.11
C LEU A 305 -1.26 -8.21 -15.60
N LEU A 306 -0.12 -7.60 -15.95
CA LEU A 306 -0.07 -6.23 -16.44
C LEU A 306 -0.84 -6.08 -17.75
N GLU A 307 -0.59 -6.96 -18.74
CA GLU A 307 -1.17 -6.86 -20.09
C GLU A 307 -2.65 -7.23 -20.14
N THR A 308 -3.11 -8.16 -19.28
CA THR A 308 -4.49 -8.69 -19.40
C THR A 308 -5.45 -8.10 -18.37
N GLN A 309 -4.98 -7.67 -17.20
CA GLN A 309 -5.84 -7.22 -16.11
C GLN A 309 -5.68 -5.72 -15.81
N ILE A 310 -4.46 -5.17 -15.94
CA ILE A 310 -4.19 -3.79 -15.51
C ILE A 310 -4.34 -2.81 -16.68
N LEU A 311 -3.48 -2.91 -17.69
CA LEU A 311 -3.44 -1.96 -18.81
C LEU A 311 -4.81 -1.72 -19.47
N PRO A 312 -5.58 -2.75 -19.87
CA PRO A 312 -6.84 -2.52 -20.59
C PRO A 312 -7.91 -1.82 -19.74
N ARG A 313 -7.87 -2.00 -18.42
CA ARG A 313 -8.81 -1.35 -17.52
C ARG A 313 -8.44 0.10 -17.25
N TYR A 314 -7.14 0.40 -17.07
CA TYR A 314 -6.66 1.77 -16.94
C TYR A 314 -6.90 2.59 -18.22
N GLU A 315 -6.63 2.03 -19.41
CA GLU A 315 -6.92 2.67 -20.71
C GLU A 315 -8.41 3.01 -20.86
N LYS A 316 -9.29 2.06 -20.49
CA LYS A 316 -10.74 2.30 -20.54
C LYS A 316 -11.17 3.43 -19.60
N LEU A 317 -10.60 3.51 -18.40
CA LEU A 317 -10.94 4.55 -17.43
C LEU A 317 -10.38 5.91 -17.82
N ALA A 318 -9.16 5.96 -18.35
CA ALA A 318 -8.58 7.19 -18.92
C ALA A 318 -9.42 7.72 -20.10
N ASP A 319 -9.88 6.84 -20.98
CA ASP A 319 -10.80 7.20 -22.08
C ASP A 319 -12.15 7.74 -21.56
N ALA A 320 -12.63 7.23 -20.42
CA ALA A 320 -13.87 7.70 -19.81
C ALA A 320 -13.70 9.07 -19.15
N GLU A 321 -12.56 9.31 -18.50
CA GLU A 321 -12.20 10.60 -17.90
C GLU A 321 -12.10 11.68 -18.96
N LEU A 322 -11.41 11.41 -20.09
CA LEU A 322 -11.28 12.36 -21.22
C LEU A 322 -12.60 12.70 -21.93
N ARG A 323 -13.62 11.86 -21.83
CA ARG A 323 -14.93 12.09 -22.45
C ARG A 323 -15.90 12.87 -21.58
N GLN A 324 -15.58 13.11 -20.31
CA GLN A 324 -16.41 13.99 -19.50
C GLN A 324 -16.20 15.45 -19.95
N PRO A 325 -17.27 16.20 -20.28
CA PRO A 325 -17.14 17.61 -20.60
C PRO A 325 -16.59 18.31 -19.35
N GLU A 326 -15.51 19.08 -19.53
CA GLU A 326 -15.08 20.05 -18.53
C GLU A 326 -16.33 20.82 -18.10
N GLY A 327 -16.68 20.73 -16.81
CA GLY A 327 -17.87 21.37 -16.27
C GLY A 327 -17.86 22.84 -16.68
N THR A 328 -18.83 23.25 -17.47
CA THR A 328 -18.98 24.58 -18.02
C THR A 328 -18.94 25.61 -16.89
N ASN A 329 -17.88 26.38 -16.85
CA ASN A 329 -17.78 27.67 -16.15
C ASN A 329 -18.68 28.71 -16.84
N GLU A 330 -19.93 28.36 -17.17
CA GLU A 330 -20.89 29.28 -17.85
C GLU A 330 -21.88 29.93 -16.86
N SER A 331 -21.72 29.79 -15.55
CA SER A 331 -22.69 30.37 -14.60
C SER A 331 -22.24 31.66 -13.88
N GLU A 332 -21.03 32.18 -14.10
CA GLU A 332 -20.59 33.42 -13.46
C GLU A 332 -20.55 34.65 -14.38
N GLU A 333 -20.64 34.52 -15.71
CA GLU A 333 -20.68 35.68 -16.60
C GLU A 333 -22.09 36.23 -16.88
N ALA A 334 -23.17 35.61 -16.40
CA ALA A 334 -24.54 36.05 -16.66
C ALA A 334 -25.14 36.99 -15.59
N GLU A 335 -24.52 37.19 -14.45
CA GLU A 335 -25.00 38.10 -13.39
C GLU A 335 -24.37 39.50 -13.41
N GLU A 336 -23.25 39.74 -14.12
CA GLU A 336 -22.64 41.08 -14.22
C GLU A 336 -23.19 41.96 -15.37
N ALA A 337 -24.07 41.46 -16.23
CA ALA A 337 -24.61 42.20 -17.35
C ALA A 337 -26.01 42.82 -17.10
N GLY A 338 -26.55 42.75 -15.87
CA GLY A 338 -27.94 43.14 -15.55
C GLY A 338 -28.12 44.46 -14.82
N GLU A 339 -27.08 45.17 -14.42
CA GLU A 339 -27.23 46.34 -13.52
C GLU A 339 -26.60 47.62 -14.04
N THR A 340 -26.83 47.97 -15.33
CA THR A 340 -26.60 49.34 -15.85
C THR A 340 -27.69 49.71 -16.80
N GLY A 341 -28.73 50.37 -16.29
CA GLY A 341 -29.73 50.98 -17.19
C GLY A 341 -31.03 51.39 -16.54
N ALA A 342 -31.05 52.42 -15.66
CA ALA A 342 -32.22 53.30 -15.51
C ALA A 342 -31.81 54.57 -14.74
N VAL A 343 -31.32 55.53 -15.44
CA VAL A 343 -31.35 56.94 -14.96
C VAL A 343 -32.46 57.63 -15.73
N THR A 344 -33.58 57.86 -15.07
CA THR A 344 -34.61 58.79 -15.55
C THR A 344 -34.24 60.19 -15.04
N GLU A 345 -34.12 61.12 -16.01
CA GLU A 345 -34.21 62.55 -15.84
C GLU A 345 -35.56 62.92 -15.19
N ASP A 346 -35.57 63.76 -14.19
CA ASP A 346 -36.58 64.79 -14.10
C ASP A 346 -36.02 65.99 -13.35
N GLY A 347 -36.34 67.15 -13.94
CA GLY A 347 -35.81 68.43 -13.72
C GLY A 347 -36.46 69.21 -12.58
N SER A 348 -36.01 70.46 -12.52
CA SER A 348 -36.65 71.66 -12.01
C SER A 348 -35.98 72.31 -10.81
N ALA A 349 -35.29 73.36 -11.16
CA ALA A 349 -35.49 74.76 -10.75
C ALA A 349 -35.53 75.13 -9.24
N GLY A 350 -34.65 76.04 -8.93
CA GLY A 350 -35.11 77.07 -7.95
C GLY A 350 -34.06 77.60 -6.98
N GLN A 351 -33.41 78.63 -7.41
CA GLN A 351 -33.21 79.91 -6.64
C GLN A 351 -32.53 79.94 -5.28
N ASN A 352 -31.38 80.54 -5.26
CA ASN A 352 -31.06 81.88 -4.58
C ASN A 352 -30.74 81.93 -3.08
N VAL A 353 -29.68 82.76 -2.88
CA VAL A 353 -29.43 83.72 -1.78
C VAL A 353 -28.87 83.15 -0.49
N ASP A 354 -27.71 83.39 -0.06
CA ASP A 354 -26.81 84.46 0.39
C ASP A 354 -25.39 83.97 0.55
#